data_13317155e2447548b3a492aa192542d7
#
_entry.id   13317155e2447548b3a492aa192542d7
#
_cell.length_a   1.000
_cell.length_b   1.000
_cell.length_c   1.000
_cell.angle_alpha   90.00
_cell.angle_beta   90.00
_cell.angle_gamma   90.00
#
_symmetry.space_group_name_H-M   'P 1'
#
loop_
_entity.id
_entity.type
_entity.pdbx_description
1 polymer ?
#
loop_
_entity_poly.entity_id
_entity_poly.type
_entity_poly.pdbx_seq_one_letter_code
_entity_poly.pdbx_strand_id
1 'polypeptide(L)'
;GVLPTVNTMKLEEGKTYKNELIIREGVRLDEGYLSHLMANKENGTCEFENPLIFMSNLSFRNFQDLLPMLEIASVQKRPLLIMCKGIEGSAMNNLVANIIQQTVQVAAILAPNFGDAQLDELGDLNALVGGKIFNNESNDDPTLVSIGDFGSCERVIVSKEYTTIIGGDGDVQSRIEEEPKKTNAKK
;
A
#
# COMPACT_ATOMS: atom_id res chain seq x y z
N GLY A 1 -15.56 -8.70 -14.19
CA GLY A 1 -15.13 -7.62 -14.97
C GLY A 1 -13.78 -7.11 -14.56
N VAL A 2 -13.40 -6.04 -15.16
CA VAL A 2 -12.11 -5.43 -14.91
C VAL A 2 -12.22 -4.48 -13.74
N LEU A 3 -11.29 -4.61 -12.80
CA LEU A 3 -11.28 -3.71 -11.66
C LEU A 3 -10.71 -2.35 -12.08
N PRO A 4 -11.21 -1.28 -11.51
CA PRO A 4 -10.69 0.03 -11.84
C PRO A 4 -9.30 0.22 -11.26
N THR A 5 -8.55 1.10 -11.88
CA THR A 5 -7.24 1.46 -11.36
C THR A 5 -7.39 2.73 -10.55
N VAL A 6 -6.32 3.12 -9.89
CA VAL A 6 -6.32 4.35 -9.11
C VAL A 6 -6.58 5.54 -10.04
N ASN A 7 -6.05 5.49 -11.25
CA ASN A 7 -6.28 6.59 -12.20
C ASN A 7 -7.76 6.71 -12.54
N THR A 8 -8.42 5.57 -12.70
CA THR A 8 -9.84 5.58 -12.99
C THR A 8 -10.60 6.21 -11.83
N MET A 9 -10.19 5.88 -10.60
CA MET A 9 -10.82 6.45 -9.44
C MET A 9 -10.68 7.96 -9.43
N LYS A 10 -9.51 8.45 -9.83
CA LYS A 10 -9.28 9.87 -9.86
C LYS A 10 -10.15 10.56 -10.88
N LEU A 11 -10.35 9.94 -12.02
CA LEU A 11 -11.18 10.50 -13.06
C LEU A 11 -12.66 10.52 -12.70
N GLU A 12 -13.04 9.70 -11.74
CA GLU A 12 -14.45 9.63 -11.35
C GLU A 12 -14.73 10.47 -10.14
N GLU A 13 -14.00 11.52 -9.99
CA GLU A 13 -14.16 12.38 -8.84
C GLU A 13 -15.59 12.78 -8.62
N GLY A 14 -15.99 12.95 -7.39
CA GLY A 14 -17.32 13.39 -7.05
C GLY A 14 -18.40 12.35 -7.18
N LYS A 15 -18.04 11.17 -7.57
CA LYS A 15 -19.04 10.13 -7.72
C LYS A 15 -19.03 9.21 -6.53
N THR A 16 -19.80 9.57 -5.54
CA THR A 16 -19.90 8.78 -4.30
C THR A 16 -20.22 7.34 -4.58
N TYR A 17 -21.17 7.12 -5.45
CA TYR A 17 -21.58 5.77 -5.79
C TYR A 17 -20.41 4.99 -6.38
N LYS A 18 -19.68 5.63 -7.26
CA LYS A 18 -18.54 4.98 -7.87
C LYS A 18 -17.47 4.62 -6.85
N ASN A 19 -17.22 5.53 -5.91
CA ASN A 19 -16.20 5.28 -4.90
C ASN A 19 -16.60 4.13 -3.99
N GLU A 20 -17.88 4.03 -3.66
CA GLU A 20 -18.32 2.92 -2.84
C GLU A 20 -18.18 1.60 -3.57
N LEU A 21 -18.43 1.60 -4.87
CA LEU A 21 -18.27 0.41 -5.66
C LEU A 21 -16.80 -0.01 -5.69
N ILE A 22 -15.90 0.94 -5.83
CA ILE A 22 -14.47 0.64 -5.83
C ILE A 22 -14.05 0.02 -4.50
N ILE A 23 -14.53 0.55 -3.39
CA ILE A 23 -14.18 -0.01 -2.09
C ILE A 23 -14.60 -1.47 -2.00
N ARG A 24 -15.79 -1.78 -2.48
CA ARG A 24 -16.30 -3.13 -2.39
C ARG A 24 -15.62 -4.09 -3.34
N GLU A 25 -15.38 -3.65 -4.55
CA GLU A 25 -14.86 -4.53 -5.59
C GLU A 25 -13.35 -4.50 -5.71
N GLY A 26 -12.72 -3.48 -5.16
CA GLY A 26 -11.27 -3.41 -5.19
C GLY A 26 -10.72 -2.45 -6.22
N VAL A 27 -9.46 -2.13 -6.04
CA VAL A 27 -8.73 -1.24 -6.93
C VAL A 27 -7.46 -1.96 -7.37
N ARG A 28 -7.12 -1.85 -8.64
CA ARG A 28 -5.93 -2.47 -9.16
C ARG A 28 -4.86 -1.44 -9.47
N LEU A 29 -3.64 -1.74 -9.04
CA LEU A 29 -2.47 -0.96 -9.39
C LEU A 29 -1.66 -1.77 -10.40
N ASP A 30 -1.06 -1.09 -11.36
CA ASP A 30 -0.26 -1.76 -12.38
C ASP A 30 1.17 -1.93 -11.93
N GLU A 31 1.35 -2.47 -10.72
CA GLU A 31 2.64 -2.75 -10.13
C GLU A 31 2.58 -4.10 -9.46
N GLY A 32 3.56 -4.93 -9.70
CA GLY A 32 3.62 -6.25 -9.08
C GLY A 32 4.73 -6.35 -8.06
N TYR A 33 4.88 -7.53 -7.47
CA TYR A 33 5.88 -7.71 -6.42
C TYR A 33 7.30 -7.54 -6.98
N LEU A 34 8.18 -7.08 -6.12
CA LEU A 34 9.57 -6.84 -6.51
C LEU A 34 10.39 -8.11 -6.59
N SER A 35 9.90 -9.21 -6.01
CA SER A 35 10.58 -10.51 -6.10
C SER A 35 9.55 -11.61 -6.15
N HIS A 36 9.75 -12.57 -7.04
CA HIS A 36 8.84 -13.72 -7.14
C HIS A 36 8.84 -14.56 -5.87
N LEU A 37 9.86 -14.39 -5.03
CA LEU A 37 9.92 -15.11 -3.77
C LEU A 37 8.88 -14.61 -2.78
N MET A 38 8.24 -13.50 -3.08
CA MET A 38 7.17 -12.96 -2.26
C MET A 38 5.84 -13.65 -2.50
N ALA A 39 5.73 -14.44 -3.58
CA ALA A 39 4.49 -15.16 -3.86
C ALA A 39 4.27 -16.22 -2.80
N ASN A 40 3.02 -16.38 -2.37
CA ASN A 40 2.69 -17.40 -1.37
C ASN A 40 1.59 -18.35 -1.82
N LYS A 41 1.22 -18.29 -3.10
CA LYS A 41 0.23 -19.20 -3.68
C LYS A 41 0.84 -19.93 -4.86
N GLU A 42 0.30 -21.09 -5.15
CA GLU A 42 0.83 -21.91 -6.23
C GLU A 42 0.71 -21.24 -7.59
N ASN A 43 -0.28 -20.39 -7.74
CA ASN A 43 -0.47 -19.71 -9.01
C ASN A 43 0.44 -18.52 -9.20
N GLY A 44 1.38 -18.31 -8.27
CA GLY A 44 2.36 -17.25 -8.42
C GLY A 44 1.94 -15.91 -7.85
N THR A 45 0.83 -15.86 -7.13
CA THR A 45 0.42 -14.60 -6.49
C THR A 45 0.77 -14.60 -5.03
N CYS A 46 0.74 -13.40 -4.44
CA CYS A 46 0.88 -13.21 -3.01
C CYS A 46 -0.45 -12.68 -2.51
N GLU A 47 -1.10 -13.42 -1.62
CA GLU A 47 -2.41 -13.01 -1.10
C GLU A 47 -2.31 -12.85 0.40
N PHE A 48 -2.68 -11.69 0.89
CA PHE A 48 -2.65 -11.37 2.30
C PHE A 48 -4.04 -10.98 2.76
N GLU A 49 -4.44 -11.49 3.94
CA GLU A 49 -5.69 -11.12 4.56
C GLU A 49 -5.40 -10.12 5.66
N ASN A 50 -6.16 -9.05 5.69
CA ASN A 50 -6.04 -8.02 6.72
C ASN A 50 -4.62 -7.49 6.85
N PRO A 51 -3.98 -7.10 5.75
CA PRO A 51 -2.59 -6.66 5.81
C PRO A 51 -2.45 -5.24 6.34
N LEU A 52 -1.26 -4.93 6.81
CA LEU A 52 -0.85 -3.56 7.04
C LEU A 52 -0.24 -3.05 5.73
N ILE A 53 -0.47 -1.80 5.41
CA ILE A 53 0.02 -1.22 4.17
C ILE A 53 0.89 -0.01 4.48
N PHE A 54 2.14 -0.08 4.07
CA PHE A 54 3.09 1.02 4.24
C PHE A 54 3.22 1.72 2.90
N MET A 55 2.83 2.97 2.83
CA MET A 55 2.85 3.74 1.60
C MET A 55 3.96 4.77 1.63
N SER A 56 4.79 4.78 0.62
CA SER A 56 5.88 5.74 0.57
C SER A 56 6.39 5.91 -0.85
N ASN A 57 7.21 6.93 -1.04
CA ASN A 57 8.01 7.06 -2.25
C ASN A 57 9.49 7.02 -1.88
N LEU A 58 9.81 6.32 -0.80
CA LEU A 58 11.17 6.19 -0.33
C LEU A 58 11.90 5.05 -1.02
N SER A 59 13.22 5.17 -1.06
CA SER A 59 14.07 4.07 -1.54
C SER A 59 14.79 3.48 -0.36
N PHE A 60 14.88 2.17 -0.31
CA PHE A 60 15.50 1.48 0.81
C PHE A 60 16.74 0.75 0.35
N ARG A 61 17.86 1.04 0.98
CA ARG A 61 19.13 0.34 0.70
C ARG A 61 19.62 -0.39 1.93
N ASN A 62 19.19 0.05 3.10
CA ASN A 62 19.60 -0.57 4.36
C ASN A 62 18.42 -1.29 4.97
N PHE A 63 18.63 -2.56 5.28
CA PHE A 63 17.56 -3.36 5.87
C PHE A 63 17.10 -2.77 7.20
N GLN A 64 17.98 -2.07 7.90
CA GLN A 64 17.62 -1.48 9.17
C GLN A 64 16.49 -0.47 9.06
N ASP A 65 16.34 0.14 7.88
CA ASP A 65 15.25 1.09 7.68
C ASP A 65 13.91 0.37 7.53
N LEU A 66 13.93 -0.92 7.22
CA LEU A 66 12.70 -1.71 7.11
C LEU A 66 12.36 -2.40 8.41
N LEU A 67 13.33 -2.60 9.30
CA LEU A 67 13.11 -3.37 10.51
C LEU A 67 11.96 -2.89 11.38
N PRO A 68 11.82 -1.60 11.65
CA PRO A 68 10.72 -1.19 12.53
C PRO A 68 9.35 -1.57 11.98
N MET A 69 9.13 -1.45 10.68
CA MET A 69 7.84 -1.80 10.12
C MET A 69 7.63 -3.30 10.14
N LEU A 70 8.69 -4.07 9.94
CA LEU A 70 8.57 -5.52 10.00
C LEU A 70 8.27 -5.98 11.42
N GLU A 71 8.86 -5.32 12.41
CA GLU A 71 8.61 -5.65 13.80
C GLU A 71 7.19 -5.36 14.20
N ILE A 72 6.65 -4.23 13.74
CA ILE A 72 5.28 -3.89 14.05
C ILE A 72 4.34 -4.92 13.44
N ALA A 73 4.58 -5.30 12.19
CA ALA A 73 3.74 -6.29 11.52
C ALA A 73 3.79 -7.62 12.26
N SER A 74 4.97 -7.99 12.74
CA SER A 74 5.15 -9.23 13.47
C SER A 74 4.39 -9.22 14.80
N VAL A 75 4.48 -8.11 15.52
CA VAL A 75 3.78 -7.96 16.79
C VAL A 75 2.27 -8.01 16.58
N GLN A 76 1.80 -7.39 15.52
CA GLN A 76 0.38 -7.37 15.21
C GLN A 76 -0.09 -8.68 14.58
N LYS A 77 0.85 -9.53 14.20
CA LYS A 77 0.54 -10.79 13.54
C LYS A 77 -0.25 -10.56 12.26
N ARG A 78 0.16 -9.57 11.51
CA ARG A 78 -0.49 -9.21 10.27
C ARG A 78 0.55 -9.12 9.16
N PRO A 79 0.19 -9.52 7.94
CA PRO A 79 1.13 -9.36 6.83
C PRO A 79 1.32 -7.90 6.48
N LEU A 80 2.37 -7.60 5.75
CA LEU A 80 2.74 -6.23 5.42
C LEU A 80 2.93 -6.09 3.92
N LEU A 81 2.31 -5.07 3.35
CA LEU A 81 2.57 -4.67 1.97
C LEU A 81 3.32 -3.36 2.00
N ILE A 82 4.48 -3.30 1.36
CA ILE A 82 5.31 -2.11 1.33
C ILE A 82 5.25 -1.49 -0.06
N MET A 83 4.89 -0.23 -0.14
CA MET A 83 4.96 0.54 -1.37
C MET A 83 6.13 1.50 -1.25
N CYS A 84 7.02 1.49 -2.24
CA CYS A 84 8.23 2.30 -2.16
C CYS A 84 8.74 2.59 -3.55
N LYS A 85 9.81 3.37 -3.63
CA LYS A 85 10.43 3.66 -4.90
C LYS A 85 11.35 2.53 -5.31
N GLY A 86 11.87 1.80 -4.36
CA GLY A 86 12.73 0.66 -4.64
C GLY A 86 13.33 0.12 -3.37
N ILE A 87 13.71 -1.16 -3.41
CA ILE A 87 14.45 -1.81 -2.34
C ILE A 87 15.66 -2.45 -3.02
N GLU A 88 16.84 -2.06 -2.60
CA GLU A 88 18.06 -2.47 -3.30
C GLU A 88 19.09 -3.06 -2.36
N GLY A 89 20.03 -3.80 -2.94
CA GLY A 89 21.21 -4.26 -2.23
C GLY A 89 20.88 -5.11 -1.03
N SER A 90 21.55 -4.80 0.07
CA SER A 90 21.39 -5.62 1.27
C SER A 90 19.99 -5.57 1.83
N ALA A 91 19.28 -4.47 1.60
CA ALA A 91 17.91 -4.37 2.09
C ALA A 91 17.04 -5.45 1.41
N MET A 92 17.16 -5.58 0.10
CA MET A 92 16.39 -6.60 -0.61
C MET A 92 16.83 -8.00 -0.22
N ASN A 93 18.15 -8.23 -0.14
CA ASN A 93 18.66 -9.54 0.18
C ASN A 93 18.20 -10.01 1.57
N ASN A 94 18.24 -9.12 2.54
CA ASN A 94 17.83 -9.48 3.89
C ASN A 94 16.32 -9.65 3.97
N LEU A 95 15.58 -8.84 3.24
CA LEU A 95 14.14 -8.96 3.24
C LEU A 95 13.72 -10.31 2.65
N VAL A 96 14.31 -10.69 1.53
CA VAL A 96 14.00 -11.95 0.89
C VAL A 96 14.39 -13.12 1.76
N ALA A 97 15.53 -13.01 2.45
CA ALA A 97 15.96 -14.07 3.36
C ALA A 97 14.94 -14.30 4.46
N ASN A 98 14.40 -13.21 5.02
CA ASN A 98 13.37 -13.32 6.05
C ASN A 98 12.08 -13.92 5.51
N ILE A 99 11.74 -13.60 4.28
CA ILE A 99 10.56 -14.18 3.65
C ILE A 99 10.73 -15.67 3.48
N ILE A 100 11.89 -16.10 2.98
CA ILE A 100 12.16 -17.52 2.78
C ILE A 100 12.13 -18.28 4.09
N GLN A 101 12.65 -17.67 5.15
CA GLN A 101 12.67 -18.30 6.47
C GLN A 101 11.30 -18.23 7.14
N GLN A 102 10.36 -17.55 6.51
CA GLN A 102 9.01 -17.43 7.03
C GLN A 102 8.93 -16.71 8.37
N THR A 103 9.91 -15.85 8.64
CA THR A 103 9.86 -15.05 9.86
C THR A 103 8.92 -13.86 9.68
N VAL A 104 8.66 -13.45 8.44
CA VAL A 104 7.74 -12.34 8.17
C VAL A 104 6.91 -12.68 6.94
N GLN A 105 5.74 -12.07 6.87
CA GLN A 105 4.89 -12.18 5.69
C GLN A 105 4.84 -10.78 5.08
N VAL A 106 5.63 -10.56 4.05
CA VAL A 106 5.75 -9.22 3.47
C VAL A 106 5.86 -9.32 1.97
N ALA A 107 5.29 -8.34 1.29
CA ALA A 107 5.46 -8.16 -0.13
C ALA A 107 5.78 -6.69 -0.36
N ALA A 108 6.54 -6.41 -1.39
CA ALA A 108 6.91 -5.04 -1.72
C ALA A 108 6.60 -4.79 -3.18
N ILE A 109 6.05 -3.63 -3.46
CA ILE A 109 5.76 -3.19 -4.83
C ILE A 109 6.25 -1.77 -4.97
N LEU A 110 6.37 -1.33 -6.22
CA LEU A 110 6.70 0.06 -6.46
C LEU A 110 5.47 0.92 -6.25
N ALA A 111 5.68 2.13 -5.76
CA ALA A 111 4.60 3.09 -5.68
C ALA A 111 4.14 3.38 -7.10
N PRO A 112 2.83 3.53 -7.32
CA PRO A 112 2.32 3.72 -8.67
C PRO A 112 2.75 5.06 -9.24
N ASN A 113 3.01 5.07 -10.55
CA ASN A 113 3.36 6.28 -11.27
C ASN A 113 4.67 6.89 -10.78
N PHE A 114 4.94 8.14 -11.11
CA PHE A 114 6.15 8.82 -10.67
C PHE A 114 5.90 10.31 -10.72
N GLY A 115 6.83 11.09 -10.18
CA GLY A 115 6.71 12.53 -10.15
C GLY A 115 5.52 12.98 -9.32
N ASP A 116 4.90 14.07 -9.71
CA ASP A 116 3.77 14.61 -8.97
C ASP A 116 2.57 13.67 -9.00
N ALA A 117 2.41 12.94 -10.10
CA ALA A 117 1.30 12.00 -10.22
C ALA A 117 1.41 10.88 -9.19
N GLN A 118 2.64 10.54 -8.78
CA GLN A 118 2.83 9.49 -7.79
C GLN A 118 2.24 9.89 -6.45
N LEU A 119 2.46 11.12 -6.02
CA LEU A 119 1.91 11.58 -4.75
C LEU A 119 0.39 11.68 -4.81
N ASP A 120 -0.14 12.08 -5.98
CA ASP A 120 -1.58 12.14 -6.13
C ASP A 120 -2.19 10.75 -6.00
N GLU A 121 -1.59 9.77 -6.64
CA GLU A 121 -2.13 8.41 -6.58
C GLU A 121 -1.95 7.78 -5.22
N LEU A 122 -0.84 8.09 -4.55
CA LEU A 122 -0.66 7.63 -3.18
C LEU A 122 -1.72 8.27 -2.28
N GLY A 123 -2.08 9.53 -2.56
CA GLY A 123 -3.14 10.19 -1.80
C GLY A 123 -4.48 9.51 -1.98
N ASP A 124 -4.78 9.08 -3.20
CA ASP A 124 -6.03 8.36 -3.47
C ASP A 124 -6.03 7.03 -2.71
N LEU A 125 -4.91 6.34 -2.70
CA LEU A 125 -4.80 5.09 -1.96
C LEU A 125 -4.90 5.34 -0.47
N ASN A 126 -4.30 6.43 -0.01
CA ASN A 126 -4.35 6.76 1.40
C ASN A 126 -5.79 6.97 1.86
N ALA A 127 -6.61 7.60 1.01
CA ALA A 127 -8.01 7.77 1.34
C ALA A 127 -8.72 6.43 1.41
N LEU A 128 -8.28 5.47 0.61
CA LEU A 128 -8.92 4.17 0.56
C LEU A 128 -8.53 3.28 1.72
N VAL A 129 -7.27 3.29 2.12
CA VAL A 129 -6.77 2.36 3.12
C VAL A 129 -6.37 3.02 4.44
N GLY A 130 -6.28 4.33 4.47
CA GLY A 130 -5.87 5.04 5.68
C GLY A 130 -4.36 5.07 5.83
N GLY A 131 -3.91 5.54 6.98
CA GLY A 131 -2.50 5.59 7.28
C GLY A 131 -1.85 6.88 6.83
N LYS A 132 -0.54 6.82 6.68
CA LYS A 132 0.27 7.96 6.35
C LYS A 132 1.14 7.66 5.14
N ILE A 133 1.39 8.66 4.32
CA ILE A 133 2.31 8.53 3.20
C ILE A 133 3.66 9.07 3.66
N PHE A 134 4.70 8.22 3.58
CA PHE A 134 6.05 8.63 3.92
C PHE A 134 6.68 9.22 2.66
N ASN A 135 6.93 10.51 2.69
CA ASN A 135 7.35 11.26 1.52
C ASN A 135 8.82 11.64 1.63
N ASN A 136 9.57 11.28 0.62
CA ASN A 136 11.00 11.56 0.59
C ASN A 136 11.26 13.06 0.64
N GLU A 137 10.41 13.84 0.00
CA GLU A 137 10.63 15.28 -0.04
C GLU A 137 10.40 15.94 1.31
N SER A 138 9.63 15.30 2.17
CA SER A 138 9.40 15.82 3.50
C SER A 138 10.39 15.24 4.51
N ASN A 139 11.33 14.45 4.03
CA ASN A 139 12.33 13.81 4.87
C ASN A 139 11.68 12.95 5.96
N ASP A 140 10.57 12.31 5.62
CA ASP A 140 9.91 11.42 6.56
C ASP A 140 10.80 10.22 6.85
N ASP A 141 10.89 9.87 8.10
CA ASP A 141 11.78 8.81 8.56
C ASP A 141 11.00 7.52 8.77
N PRO A 142 11.24 6.50 7.95
CA PRO A 142 10.47 5.25 8.08
C PRO A 142 10.78 4.50 9.37
N THR A 143 11.90 4.80 10.03
CA THR A 143 12.21 4.10 11.27
C THR A 143 11.36 4.60 12.42
N LEU A 144 10.66 5.72 12.23
CA LEU A 144 9.79 6.27 13.27
C LEU A 144 8.33 5.86 13.07
N VAL A 145 8.09 4.90 12.19
CA VAL A 145 6.73 4.45 11.90
C VAL A 145 6.06 3.87 13.14
N SER A 146 4.76 4.10 13.27
CA SER A 146 3.98 3.50 14.34
C SER A 146 2.78 2.79 13.72
N ILE A 147 2.08 2.00 14.55
CA ILE A 147 0.97 1.21 14.01
C ILE A 147 -0.10 2.08 13.35
N GLY A 148 -0.32 3.27 13.85
CA GLY A 148 -1.32 4.16 13.26
C GLY A 148 -0.92 4.74 11.92
N ASP A 149 0.34 4.59 11.54
CA ASP A 149 0.82 5.12 10.27
C ASP A 149 0.58 4.17 9.12
N PHE A 150 0.16 2.94 9.39
CA PHE A 150 -0.10 1.98 8.34
C PHE A 150 -1.55 2.08 7.88
N GLY A 151 -1.77 1.85 6.58
CA GLY A 151 -3.11 1.65 6.08
C GLY A 151 -3.49 0.20 6.26
N SER A 152 -4.73 -0.14 5.96
CA SER A 152 -5.18 -1.52 6.02
C SER A 152 -6.36 -1.73 5.08
N CYS A 153 -6.59 -2.99 4.75
CA CYS A 153 -7.70 -3.36 3.91
C CYS A 153 -8.07 -4.80 4.24
N GLU A 154 -9.16 -5.28 3.63
CA GLU A 154 -9.58 -6.65 3.88
C GLU A 154 -8.61 -7.64 3.29
N ARG A 155 -8.14 -7.37 2.10
CA ARG A 155 -7.34 -8.34 1.38
C ARG A 155 -6.52 -7.67 0.31
N VAL A 156 -5.33 -8.19 0.04
CA VAL A 156 -4.53 -7.71 -1.07
C VAL A 156 -4.03 -8.91 -1.86
N ILE A 157 -4.02 -8.79 -3.16
CA ILE A 157 -3.52 -9.83 -4.05
C ILE A 157 -2.46 -9.19 -4.93
N VAL A 158 -1.24 -9.67 -4.84
CA VAL A 158 -0.13 -9.13 -5.62
C VAL A 158 0.34 -10.18 -6.59
N SER A 159 0.39 -9.83 -7.86
CA SER A 159 0.91 -10.75 -8.87
C SER A 159 2.22 -10.19 -9.38
N LYS A 160 2.73 -10.83 -10.40
CA LYS A 160 3.96 -10.37 -11.02
C LYS A 160 3.77 -8.99 -11.64
N GLU A 161 2.57 -8.64 -12.05
CA GLU A 161 2.35 -7.43 -12.82
C GLU A 161 1.35 -6.46 -12.23
N TYR A 162 0.58 -6.86 -11.25
CA TYR A 162 -0.42 -5.98 -10.70
C TYR A 162 -0.70 -6.30 -9.24
N THR A 163 -1.35 -5.34 -8.57
CA THR A 163 -1.75 -5.49 -7.18
C THR A 163 -3.21 -5.09 -7.08
N THR A 164 -4.00 -5.90 -6.42
CA THR A 164 -5.41 -5.61 -6.19
C THR A 164 -5.65 -5.41 -4.70
N ILE A 165 -6.26 -4.30 -4.33
CA ILE A 165 -6.57 -3.96 -2.95
C ILE A 165 -8.08 -4.00 -2.79
N ILE A 166 -8.57 -4.81 -1.87
CA ILE A 166 -10.00 -5.04 -1.69
C ILE A 166 -10.41 -4.64 -0.29
N GLY A 167 -11.49 -3.89 -0.20
CA GLY A 167 -12.08 -3.56 1.09
C GLY A 167 -11.23 -2.66 1.96
N GLY A 168 -10.87 -1.50 1.45
CA GLY A 168 -10.04 -0.58 2.22
C GLY A 168 -10.70 -0.15 3.51
N ASP A 169 -9.89 0.03 4.54
CA ASP A 169 -10.34 0.45 5.86
C ASP A 169 -10.09 1.91 6.11
N GLY A 170 -9.81 2.65 5.07
CA GLY A 170 -9.47 4.04 5.23
C GLY A 170 -10.66 4.92 5.42
N ASP A 171 -10.42 6.21 5.29
CA ASP A 171 -11.39 7.22 5.55
C ASP A 171 -12.09 7.66 4.28
N VAL A 172 -12.27 6.77 3.34
CA VAL A 172 -12.84 7.12 2.07
C VAL A 172 -14.31 7.54 2.19
N GLN A 173 -15.01 6.93 3.12
CA GLN A 173 -16.41 7.29 3.31
C GLN A 173 -16.54 8.72 3.81
N SER A 174 -15.75 9.06 4.80
CA SER A 174 -15.73 10.41 5.30
C SER A 174 -15.30 11.37 4.23
N ARG A 175 -14.31 11.00 3.47
CA ARG A 175 -13.81 11.86 2.43
C ARG A 175 -14.86 12.09 1.36
N ILE A 176 -15.60 11.05 1.03
CA ILE A 176 -16.66 11.17 0.04
C ILE A 176 -17.74 12.11 0.54
N GLU A 177 -18.10 11.98 1.78
CA GLU A 177 -19.13 12.83 2.36
C GLU A 177 -18.66 14.27 2.48
N GLU A 178 -17.37 14.45 2.63
CA GLU A 178 -16.82 15.78 2.75
C GLU A 178 -16.51 16.41 1.43
N GLU A 179 -16.55 15.68 0.36
CA GLU A 179 -16.26 16.22 -0.94
C GLU A 179 -17.03 17.48 -1.23
N PRO A 180 -18.32 17.48 -1.02
CA PRO A 180 -19.07 18.70 -1.26
C PRO A 180 -18.68 19.81 -0.31
N LYS A 181 -18.18 19.50 0.83
CA LYS A 181 -17.74 20.50 1.74
C LYS A 181 -16.29 20.36 1.93
N LYS A 182 -15.55 20.27 0.88
CA LYS A 182 -14.19 20.14 0.95
C LYS A 182 -13.53 21.06 1.86
N THR A 183 -14.04 22.16 2.03
CA THR A 183 -13.45 23.11 2.91
C THR A 183 -13.38 22.62 4.30
N ASN A 184 -14.27 21.76 4.66
CA ASN A 184 -14.25 21.36 6.00
C ASN A 184 -13.40 20.25 6.17
N ALA A 185 -13.06 19.77 5.30
CA ALA A 185 -12.27 18.81 5.28
C ALA A 185 -12.12 18.11 6.40
N LYS A 186 -11.87 17.64 6.85
CA LYS A 186 -11.62 16.94 7.76
C LYS A 186 -12.01 17.27 8.93
N LYS A 187 -12.43 17.93 9.13
CA LYS A 187 -12.82 18.22 10.29
C LYS A 187 -12.23 17.47 11.24
#